data_30387489d433646112dbff04e5cc4d1d
#
_entry.id   30387489d433646112dbff04e5cc4d1d
#
_cell.length_a   1.000
_cell.length_b   1.000
_cell.length_c   1.000
_cell.angle_alpha   90.00
_cell.angle_beta   90.00
_cell.angle_gamma   90.00
#
_symmetry.space_group_name_H-M   'P 1'
#
loop_
_entity.id
_entity.type
_entity.pdbx_description
1 polymer ?
#
loop_
_entity_poly.entity_id
_entity_poly.type
_entity_poly.pdbx_seq_one_letter_code
_entity_poly.pdbx_strand_id
1 'polypeptide(L)'
;MLVLVKPFFLVGIPQLRHQNNPFLPCPSMLDGSILQKLSLAHRPGQGGKRLLNFGVYYKNTLVALCHALEDHVLDCPSQPLMVTAFQRGMWYLQEADRYGTLAARSRQVVIMAGDDAGFTQHPTSQLENVALITLAPEDPVGQEWHLIILSPSYTAMVLCQELSISDYGGREPSHDWDRKFYGLWTFEPHLVHEALQIAIAHIGTYHPQLQQSLLSQVTAIATSTAVNDDLTSVVHQVIHYLQSHESPAIPRQGLNHFSSDLSTPSPLDENLLSNELQAFLRLAQLIDQTDPENPMAATEVSALAEAMGQLMDLPPWQLHRLRLSGLLHRLSPLPTGSPPSSPLEVIPQMAVIGTIITHQGEWWDGSGQPAGLTGVAIPLESRILGLVSYFQSHLTHYCPIQPGTNLTLH
;
A
#
# COMPACT_ATOMS: atom_id res chain seq x y z
N MET A 1 31.70 -30.66 -1.50
CA MET A 1 31.99 -29.78 -0.35
C MET A 1 30.76 -28.90 -0.16
N LEU A 2 29.77 -29.45 0.58
CA LEU A 2 28.50 -28.76 0.86
C LEU A 2 28.75 -27.76 1.97
N VAL A 3 28.68 -26.47 1.64
CA VAL A 3 28.62 -25.41 2.63
C VAL A 3 27.17 -25.30 3.09
N LEU A 4 26.93 -25.72 4.33
CA LEU A 4 25.67 -25.54 5.05
C LEU A 4 25.33 -24.04 5.15
N VAL A 5 24.42 -23.59 4.33
CA VAL A 5 23.76 -22.28 4.55
C VAL A 5 22.77 -22.49 5.67
N LYS A 6 23.09 -21.98 6.85
CA LYS A 6 22.14 -21.85 7.97
C LYS A 6 20.91 -21.09 7.49
N PRO A 7 19.70 -21.47 7.93
CA PRO A 7 18.51 -20.68 7.64
C PRO A 7 18.72 -19.28 8.24
N PHE A 8 18.92 -18.29 7.39
CA PHE A 8 18.85 -16.91 7.80
C PHE A 8 17.41 -16.67 8.26
N PHE A 9 17.25 -16.49 9.55
CA PHE A 9 16.08 -15.89 10.13
C PHE A 9 15.65 -14.72 9.24
N LEU A 10 14.35 -14.66 8.96
CA LEU A 10 13.64 -13.49 8.45
C LEU A 10 14.19 -12.23 9.14
N VAL A 11 15.24 -11.66 8.56
CA VAL A 11 15.61 -10.29 8.85
C VAL A 11 14.48 -9.50 8.24
N GLY A 12 13.53 -9.16 9.08
CA GLY A 12 12.43 -8.29 8.71
C GLY A 12 13.02 -7.16 7.87
N ILE A 13 12.31 -6.76 6.81
CA ILE A 13 12.57 -5.50 6.11
C ILE A 13 13.06 -4.57 7.22
N PRO A 14 14.31 -4.04 7.17
CA PRO A 14 14.69 -3.10 8.20
C PRO A 14 13.58 -2.08 8.13
N GLN A 15 12.71 -2.13 9.12
CA GLN A 15 11.82 -1.01 9.35
C GLN A 15 12.77 0.15 9.16
N LEU A 16 12.52 0.99 8.15
CA LEU A 16 13.02 2.33 8.18
C LEU A 16 12.65 2.73 9.60
N ARG A 17 13.62 2.46 10.51
CA ARG A 17 13.42 2.84 11.88
C ARG A 17 13.09 4.29 11.72
N HIS A 18 11.82 4.64 11.97
CA HIS A 18 11.58 5.92 12.58
C HIS A 18 12.56 5.88 13.74
N GLN A 19 13.78 6.34 13.51
CA GLN A 19 14.66 6.71 14.58
C GLN A 19 13.75 7.62 15.35
N ASN A 20 13.31 7.12 16.51
CA ASN A 20 12.57 7.91 17.47
C ASN A 20 13.34 9.21 17.55
N ASN A 21 13.00 10.15 16.69
CA ASN A 21 13.43 11.51 16.84
C ASN A 21 12.69 11.94 18.11
N PRO A 22 13.35 12.06 19.26
CA PRO A 22 12.68 12.29 20.53
C PRO A 22 11.94 13.64 20.56
N PHE A 23 11.91 14.39 19.45
CA PHE A 23 11.44 15.76 19.34
C PHE A 23 10.13 15.95 18.60
N LEU A 24 9.50 14.87 18.04
CA LEU A 24 8.16 15.00 17.45
C LEU A 24 7.25 13.92 18.02
N PRO A 25 6.24 14.33 18.79
CA PRO A 25 5.20 13.39 19.19
C PRO A 25 4.52 12.85 17.93
N CYS A 26 4.43 11.52 17.83
CA CYS A 26 3.57 10.86 16.83
C CYS A 26 2.16 11.47 16.96
N PRO A 27 1.47 11.81 15.84
CA PRO A 27 0.12 12.35 15.92
C PRO A 27 -0.73 11.50 16.85
N SER A 28 -1.48 12.14 17.76
CA SER A 28 -2.31 11.42 18.72
C SER A 28 -3.48 10.78 17.99
N MET A 29 -3.69 9.48 18.16
CA MET A 29 -4.88 8.82 17.66
C MET A 29 -6.07 9.11 18.56
N LEU A 30 -7.24 9.25 17.95
CA LEU A 30 -8.50 9.49 18.67
C LEU A 30 -8.87 8.28 19.51
N ASP A 31 -9.17 8.52 20.77
CA ASP A 31 -9.52 7.44 21.71
C ASP A 31 -10.83 6.76 21.28
N GLY A 32 -10.81 5.43 21.25
CA GLY A 32 -11.96 4.63 20.82
C GLY A 32 -12.16 4.51 19.31
N SER A 33 -11.33 5.16 18.48
CA SER A 33 -11.38 5.06 17.02
C SER A 33 -10.99 3.65 16.52
N ILE A 34 -11.33 3.32 15.28
CA ILE A 34 -10.95 2.03 14.65
C ILE A 34 -9.44 1.99 14.45
N LEU A 35 -8.85 3.09 14.00
CA LEU A 35 -7.41 3.23 13.82
C LEU A 35 -6.64 2.98 15.12
N GLN A 36 -7.11 3.57 16.23
CA GLN A 36 -6.49 3.36 17.53
C GLN A 36 -6.62 1.91 18.01
N LYS A 37 -7.82 1.32 17.90
CA LYS A 37 -8.05 -0.08 18.28
C LYS A 37 -7.13 -1.03 17.52
N LEU A 38 -6.99 -0.82 16.18
CA LEU A 38 -6.07 -1.59 15.36
C LEU A 38 -4.61 -1.38 15.78
N SER A 39 -4.21 -0.14 16.04
CA SER A 39 -2.86 0.20 16.52
C SER A 39 -2.53 -0.46 17.85
N LEU A 40 -3.48 -0.46 18.79
CA LEU A 40 -3.33 -1.11 20.09
C LEU A 40 -3.12 -2.62 19.98
N ALA A 41 -3.81 -3.28 19.04
CA ALA A 41 -3.68 -4.71 18.79
C ALA A 41 -2.32 -5.11 18.19
N HIS A 42 -1.55 -4.13 17.69
CA HIS A 42 -0.25 -4.34 17.06
C HIS A 42 0.92 -3.68 17.83
N ARG A 43 0.75 -3.38 19.10
CA ARG A 43 1.84 -2.81 19.94
C ARG A 43 2.98 -3.82 20.15
N PRO A 44 4.23 -3.31 20.30
CA PRO A 44 5.36 -4.16 20.62
C PRO A 44 5.09 -5.00 21.87
N GLY A 45 5.39 -6.30 21.81
CA GLY A 45 5.23 -7.23 22.94
C GLY A 45 3.88 -7.96 23.02
N GLN A 46 2.93 -7.67 22.16
CA GLN A 46 1.70 -8.46 22.03
C GLN A 46 1.82 -9.50 20.90
N GLY A 47 2.02 -10.77 21.28
CA GLY A 47 1.73 -11.94 20.44
C GLY A 47 2.45 -12.07 19.09
N GLY A 48 3.63 -11.46 18.88
CA GLY A 48 4.40 -11.62 17.64
C GLY A 48 3.83 -10.90 16.40
N LYS A 49 2.82 -10.07 16.56
CA LYS A 49 2.28 -9.26 15.47
C LYS A 49 3.30 -8.20 14.99
N ARG A 50 3.30 -7.94 13.68
CA ARG A 50 4.14 -6.89 13.09
C ARG A 50 3.65 -5.51 13.51
N LEU A 51 4.60 -4.58 13.70
CA LEU A 51 4.28 -3.17 13.86
C LEU A 51 3.62 -2.62 12.59
N LEU A 52 2.61 -1.80 12.75
CA LEU A 52 1.96 -1.13 11.64
C LEU A 52 2.81 0.04 11.14
N ASN A 53 2.88 0.20 9.83
CA ASN A 53 3.54 1.33 9.19
C ASN A 53 2.52 2.43 8.93
N PHE A 54 2.51 3.43 9.79
CA PHE A 54 1.71 4.63 9.62
C PHE A 54 2.45 5.68 8.78
N GLY A 55 1.68 6.48 8.06
CA GLY A 55 2.16 7.61 7.26
C GLY A 55 1.26 8.83 7.40
N VAL A 56 1.74 9.97 6.92
CA VAL A 56 0.93 11.18 6.76
C VAL A 56 0.68 11.39 5.28
N TYR A 57 -0.57 11.57 4.89
CA TYR A 57 -1.00 11.68 3.49
C TYR A 57 -1.77 12.98 3.28
N TYR A 58 -1.60 13.63 2.14
CA TYR A 58 -2.49 14.70 1.72
C TYR A 58 -3.86 14.14 1.32
N LYS A 59 -4.91 14.96 1.48
CA LYS A 59 -6.28 14.58 1.08
C LYS A 59 -6.34 14.11 -0.37
N ASN A 60 -5.72 14.84 -1.30
CA ASN A 60 -5.72 14.48 -2.72
C ASN A 60 -5.11 13.10 -2.98
N THR A 61 -4.00 12.79 -2.30
CA THR A 61 -3.35 11.47 -2.41
C THR A 61 -4.29 10.36 -1.92
N LEU A 62 -5.01 10.59 -0.82
CA LEU A 62 -5.98 9.61 -0.31
C LEU A 62 -7.16 9.43 -1.24
N VAL A 63 -7.73 10.52 -1.79
CA VAL A 63 -8.82 10.44 -2.79
C VAL A 63 -8.38 9.64 -4.00
N ALA A 64 -7.23 10.00 -4.57
CA ALA A 64 -6.67 9.30 -5.72
C ALA A 64 -6.43 7.81 -5.45
N LEU A 65 -5.88 7.49 -4.27
CA LEU A 65 -5.68 6.12 -3.85
C LEU A 65 -7.00 5.37 -3.69
N CYS A 66 -8.00 5.95 -3.00
CA CYS A 66 -9.31 5.33 -2.85
C CYS A 66 -9.95 5.06 -4.21
N HIS A 67 -9.92 6.02 -5.14
CA HIS A 67 -10.45 5.84 -6.48
C HIS A 67 -9.74 4.70 -7.23
N ALA A 68 -8.41 4.58 -7.12
CA ALA A 68 -7.68 3.46 -7.74
C ALA A 68 -8.10 2.10 -7.17
N LEU A 69 -8.30 2.02 -5.86
CA LEU A 69 -8.74 0.79 -5.19
C LEU A 69 -10.20 0.44 -5.55
N GLU A 70 -11.05 1.44 -5.69
CA GLU A 70 -12.46 1.30 -6.04
C GLU A 70 -12.67 0.96 -7.53
N ASP A 71 -11.84 1.50 -8.44
CA ASP A 71 -11.95 1.21 -9.87
C ASP A 71 -11.80 -0.28 -10.17
N HIS A 72 -10.95 -0.97 -9.40
CA HIS A 72 -10.84 -2.41 -9.52
C HIS A 72 -12.16 -3.14 -9.17
N VAL A 73 -12.93 -2.63 -8.20
CA VAL A 73 -14.24 -3.20 -7.86
C VAL A 73 -15.22 -3.12 -9.02
N LEU A 74 -15.12 -2.08 -9.86
CA LEU A 74 -16.00 -1.92 -11.04
C LEU A 74 -15.73 -2.98 -12.10
N ASP A 75 -14.49 -3.45 -12.21
CA ASP A 75 -14.05 -4.42 -13.21
C ASP A 75 -14.04 -5.87 -12.67
N CYS A 76 -14.05 -6.03 -11.34
CA CYS A 76 -13.93 -7.32 -10.67
C CYS A 76 -15.25 -8.13 -10.69
N PRO A 77 -15.23 -9.42 -11.06
CA PRO A 77 -16.40 -10.30 -11.00
C PRO A 77 -16.78 -10.71 -9.57
N SER A 78 -15.85 -10.60 -8.63
CA SER A 78 -16.09 -10.95 -7.21
C SER A 78 -16.81 -9.81 -6.51
N GLN A 79 -18.08 -9.98 -6.19
CA GLN A 79 -18.87 -8.99 -5.47
C GLN A 79 -18.28 -8.73 -4.05
N PRO A 80 -17.49 -7.67 -3.82
CA PRO A 80 -16.87 -7.42 -2.52
C PRO A 80 -17.89 -6.94 -1.49
N LEU A 81 -17.53 -7.10 -0.22
CA LEU A 81 -18.08 -6.33 0.90
C LEU A 81 -17.24 -5.05 1.03
N MET A 82 -17.91 -3.90 1.08
CA MET A 82 -17.27 -2.60 1.26
C MET A 82 -17.76 -1.92 2.54
N VAL A 83 -16.85 -1.39 3.33
CA VAL A 83 -17.15 -0.55 4.50
C VAL A 83 -16.36 0.73 4.37
N THR A 84 -17.04 1.87 4.42
CA THR A 84 -16.45 3.19 4.27
C THR A 84 -16.92 4.13 5.37
N ALA A 85 -16.08 5.10 5.73
CA ALA A 85 -16.44 6.20 6.61
C ALA A 85 -15.98 7.53 6.02
N PHE A 86 -16.87 8.50 6.07
CA PHE A 86 -16.63 9.88 5.66
C PHE A 86 -16.74 10.79 6.88
N GLN A 87 -15.75 11.62 7.09
CA GLN A 87 -15.76 12.61 8.18
C GLN A 87 -16.92 13.60 8.07
N ARG A 88 -17.38 13.87 6.85
CA ARG A 88 -18.47 14.81 6.57
C ARG A 88 -19.42 14.20 5.56
N GLY A 89 -20.72 14.26 5.83
CA GLY A 89 -21.74 13.79 4.90
C GLY A 89 -21.68 14.50 3.54
N MET A 90 -21.26 15.78 3.51
CA MET A 90 -21.04 16.49 2.25
C MET A 90 -19.93 15.87 1.38
N TRP A 91 -18.91 15.23 1.95
CA TRP A 91 -17.87 14.55 1.18
C TRP A 91 -18.42 13.23 0.59
N TYR A 92 -19.27 12.53 1.35
CA TYR A 92 -19.98 11.38 0.78
C TYR A 92 -20.86 11.84 -0.40
N LEU A 93 -21.59 12.94 -0.30
CA LEU A 93 -22.47 13.42 -1.38
C LEU A 93 -21.70 13.75 -2.67
N GLN A 94 -20.45 14.17 -2.59
CA GLN A 94 -19.59 14.38 -3.75
C GLN A 94 -19.26 13.07 -4.48
N GLU A 95 -19.22 11.94 -3.76
CA GLU A 95 -18.89 10.61 -4.28
C GLU A 95 -20.13 9.70 -4.41
N ALA A 96 -21.32 10.18 -4.05
CA ALA A 96 -22.50 9.32 -3.91
C ALA A 96 -22.93 8.62 -5.20
N ASP A 97 -22.80 9.26 -6.37
CA ASP A 97 -23.07 8.63 -7.66
C ASP A 97 -22.07 7.51 -7.98
N ARG A 98 -20.80 7.71 -7.64
CA ARG A 98 -19.74 6.72 -7.74
C ARG A 98 -20.06 5.50 -6.86
N TYR A 99 -20.45 5.75 -5.60
CA TYR A 99 -20.86 4.69 -4.68
C TYR A 99 -22.12 3.95 -5.15
N GLY A 100 -23.02 4.60 -5.89
CA GLY A 100 -24.15 3.94 -6.58
C GLY A 100 -23.66 2.93 -7.61
N THR A 101 -22.64 3.29 -8.40
CA THR A 101 -22.02 2.38 -9.38
C THR A 101 -21.27 1.24 -8.69
N LEU A 102 -20.53 1.52 -7.63
CA LEU A 102 -19.83 0.51 -6.81
C LEU A 102 -20.81 -0.45 -6.14
N ALA A 103 -21.95 0.04 -5.64
CA ALA A 103 -22.99 -0.80 -5.03
C ALA A 103 -23.54 -1.82 -6.02
N ALA A 104 -23.73 -1.45 -7.30
CA ALA A 104 -24.16 -2.37 -8.34
C ALA A 104 -23.19 -3.54 -8.59
N ARG A 105 -21.92 -3.41 -8.17
CA ARG A 105 -20.85 -4.42 -8.27
C ARG A 105 -20.50 -5.06 -6.94
N SER A 106 -21.07 -4.59 -5.85
CA SER A 106 -20.76 -5.03 -4.49
C SER A 106 -21.88 -5.89 -3.90
N ARG A 107 -21.54 -6.79 -3.02
CA ARG A 107 -22.47 -7.58 -2.22
C ARG A 107 -23.24 -6.70 -1.24
N GLN A 108 -22.50 -5.84 -0.57
CA GLN A 108 -22.98 -4.89 0.42
C GLN A 108 -22.02 -3.71 0.49
N VAL A 109 -22.55 -2.50 0.58
CA VAL A 109 -21.80 -1.28 0.91
C VAL A 109 -22.33 -0.72 2.21
N VAL A 110 -21.46 -0.47 3.18
CA VAL A 110 -21.80 0.20 4.43
C VAL A 110 -21.12 1.55 4.46
N ILE A 111 -21.88 2.60 4.67
CA ILE A 111 -21.40 3.97 4.71
C ILE A 111 -21.66 4.56 6.09
N MET A 112 -20.61 4.99 6.77
CA MET A 112 -20.66 5.65 8.06
C MET A 112 -20.36 7.14 7.87
N ALA A 113 -21.20 8.03 8.34
CA ALA A 113 -20.97 9.48 8.29
C ALA A 113 -21.80 10.22 9.34
N GLY A 114 -21.41 11.45 9.69
CA GLY A 114 -22.22 12.35 10.50
C GLY A 114 -23.44 12.89 9.72
N ASP A 115 -24.50 13.26 10.42
CA ASP A 115 -25.74 13.79 9.81
C ASP A 115 -25.63 15.31 9.56
N ASP A 116 -24.68 15.72 8.75
CA ASP A 116 -24.39 17.15 8.50
C ASP A 116 -24.81 17.69 7.12
N ALA A 117 -25.27 16.83 6.20
CA ALA A 117 -25.57 17.24 4.81
C ALA A 117 -26.80 16.56 4.18
N GLY A 118 -27.66 15.89 4.98
CA GLY A 118 -28.85 15.22 4.46
C GLY A 118 -28.52 14.08 3.47
N PHE A 119 -27.39 13.42 3.64
CA PHE A 119 -26.89 12.35 2.75
C PHE A 119 -27.83 11.14 2.66
N THR A 120 -28.71 10.95 3.63
CA THR A 120 -29.73 9.88 3.65
C THR A 120 -30.77 10.00 2.52
N GLN A 121 -30.94 11.19 1.95
CA GLN A 121 -31.92 11.45 0.90
C GLN A 121 -31.40 11.14 -0.51
N HIS A 122 -30.11 10.88 -0.69
CA HIS A 122 -29.53 10.60 -1.99
C HIS A 122 -30.04 9.25 -2.54
N PRO A 123 -30.32 9.11 -3.85
CA PRO A 123 -30.83 7.84 -4.44
C PRO A 123 -29.94 6.63 -4.13
N THR A 124 -28.60 6.78 -4.17
CA THR A 124 -27.65 5.74 -3.81
C THR A 124 -27.87 5.23 -2.39
N SER A 125 -28.23 6.12 -1.48
CA SER A 125 -28.46 5.80 -0.07
C SER A 125 -29.75 4.98 0.16
N GLN A 126 -30.59 4.85 -0.85
CA GLN A 126 -31.84 4.09 -0.83
C GLN A 126 -31.72 2.69 -1.46
N LEU A 127 -30.55 2.31 -1.97
CA LEU A 127 -30.31 0.99 -2.55
C LEU A 127 -30.36 -0.10 -1.46
N GLU A 128 -30.94 -1.25 -1.76
CA GLU A 128 -31.13 -2.37 -0.81
C GLU A 128 -29.79 -2.87 -0.21
N ASN A 129 -28.74 -2.84 -1.00
CA ASN A 129 -27.40 -3.29 -0.58
C ASN A 129 -26.50 -2.15 -0.11
N VAL A 130 -27.06 -0.96 0.14
CA VAL A 130 -26.37 0.17 0.76
C VAL A 130 -26.95 0.39 2.15
N ALA A 131 -26.13 0.26 3.17
CA ALA A 131 -26.52 0.52 4.55
C ALA A 131 -25.84 1.80 5.03
N LEU A 132 -26.63 2.75 5.54
CA LEU A 132 -26.14 3.99 6.12
C LEU A 132 -26.12 3.89 7.65
N ILE A 133 -25.01 4.31 8.23
CA ILE A 133 -24.85 4.47 9.68
C ILE A 133 -24.61 5.96 9.95
N THR A 134 -25.58 6.59 10.54
CA THR A 134 -25.45 7.98 11.03
C THR A 134 -24.70 7.96 12.35
N LEU A 135 -23.47 8.43 12.34
CA LEU A 135 -22.62 8.48 13.52
C LEU A 135 -23.05 9.61 14.46
N ALA A 136 -22.98 9.36 15.77
CA ALA A 136 -23.18 10.40 16.76
C ALA A 136 -22.09 11.49 16.64
N PRO A 137 -22.39 12.75 16.96
CA PRO A 137 -21.43 13.84 16.80
C PRO A 137 -20.11 13.67 17.56
N GLU A 138 -20.16 12.95 18.69
CA GLU A 138 -19.00 12.64 19.54
C GLU A 138 -18.30 11.33 19.16
N ASP A 139 -18.80 10.60 18.18
CA ASP A 139 -18.21 9.32 17.77
C ASP A 139 -16.85 9.57 17.11
N PRO A 140 -15.74 8.97 17.62
CA PRO A 140 -14.42 9.17 17.06
C PRO A 140 -14.28 8.67 15.62
N VAL A 141 -15.10 7.72 15.18
CA VAL A 141 -15.13 7.23 13.78
C VAL A 141 -15.59 8.33 12.82
N GLY A 142 -16.39 9.30 13.29
CA GLY A 142 -16.76 10.47 12.53
C GLY A 142 -15.60 11.42 12.19
N GLN A 143 -14.41 11.20 12.72
CA GLN A 143 -13.18 11.92 12.38
C GLN A 143 -12.19 11.07 11.57
N GLU A 144 -12.57 9.85 11.21
CA GLU A 144 -11.75 8.93 10.44
C GLU A 144 -12.20 8.89 8.96
N TRP A 145 -11.26 8.53 8.11
CA TRP A 145 -11.50 8.21 6.70
C TRP A 145 -11.21 6.73 6.50
N HIS A 146 -12.24 5.99 6.11
CA HIS A 146 -12.12 4.55 5.86
C HIS A 146 -12.52 4.20 4.44
N LEU A 147 -11.79 3.26 3.86
CA LEU A 147 -12.21 2.44 2.75
C LEU A 147 -11.68 1.03 3.04
N ILE A 148 -12.57 0.07 3.29
CA ILE A 148 -12.24 -1.32 3.53
C ILE A 148 -12.97 -2.16 2.49
N ILE A 149 -12.22 -2.92 1.68
CA ILE A 149 -12.73 -3.78 0.62
C ILE A 149 -12.32 -5.21 0.94
N LEU A 150 -13.29 -6.11 1.01
CA LEU A 150 -13.07 -7.54 1.23
C LEU A 150 -13.78 -8.36 0.17
N SER A 151 -13.01 -9.12 -0.62
CA SER A 151 -13.51 -10.16 -1.51
C SER A 151 -12.63 -11.42 -1.40
N PRO A 152 -13.00 -12.54 -2.02
CA PRO A 152 -12.19 -13.76 -1.99
C PRO A 152 -10.80 -13.60 -2.61
N SER A 153 -10.66 -12.73 -3.62
CA SER A 153 -9.46 -12.55 -4.43
C SER A 153 -8.77 -11.22 -4.21
N TYR A 154 -9.49 -10.22 -3.67
CA TYR A 154 -8.99 -8.87 -3.52
C TYR A 154 -9.34 -8.28 -2.16
N THR A 155 -8.33 -7.84 -1.45
CA THR A 155 -8.47 -7.11 -0.19
C THR A 155 -7.69 -5.81 -0.27
N ALA A 156 -8.32 -4.72 0.15
CA ALA A 156 -7.66 -3.42 0.24
C ALA A 156 -8.23 -2.61 1.40
N MET A 157 -7.42 -1.77 1.99
CA MET A 157 -7.85 -0.88 3.07
C MET A 157 -7.08 0.44 3.03
N VAL A 158 -7.81 1.52 3.21
CA VAL A 158 -7.31 2.82 3.67
C VAL A 158 -7.98 3.10 5.01
N LEU A 159 -7.20 3.45 6.03
CA LEU A 159 -7.69 3.74 7.37
C LEU A 159 -6.85 4.88 7.96
N CYS A 160 -7.43 6.07 8.04
CA CYS A 160 -6.75 7.29 8.41
C CYS A 160 -7.63 8.19 9.27
N GLN A 161 -7.02 9.09 10.02
CA GLN A 161 -7.70 10.21 10.69
C GLN A 161 -7.06 11.54 10.28
N GLU A 162 -7.82 12.62 10.26
CA GLU A 162 -7.28 13.96 10.01
C GLU A 162 -6.34 14.39 11.14
N LEU A 163 -5.26 15.07 10.80
CA LEU A 163 -4.39 15.69 11.80
C LEU A 163 -5.15 16.74 12.60
N SER A 164 -4.84 16.84 13.88
CA SER A 164 -5.45 17.84 14.78
C SER A 164 -4.94 19.25 14.47
N ILE A 165 -5.67 20.27 14.89
CA ILE A 165 -5.28 21.68 14.74
C ILE A 165 -3.88 21.92 15.35
N SER A 166 -3.54 21.23 16.44
CA SER A 166 -2.21 21.31 17.05
C SER A 166 -1.10 20.79 16.15
N ASP A 167 -1.37 19.75 15.36
CA ASP A 167 -0.42 19.16 14.41
C ASP A 167 -0.17 20.10 13.21
N TYR A 168 -1.11 20.99 12.90
CA TYR A 168 -0.95 22.06 11.92
C TYR A 168 -0.30 23.33 12.49
N GLY A 169 0.24 23.29 13.70
CA GLY A 169 0.84 24.46 14.35
C GLY A 169 -0.19 25.49 14.81
N GLY A 170 -1.42 25.06 15.12
CA GLY A 170 -2.49 25.90 15.67
C GLY A 170 -3.33 26.66 14.64
N ARG A 171 -3.20 26.36 13.35
CA ARG A 171 -4.00 26.97 12.28
C ARG A 171 -4.62 25.88 11.40
N GLU A 172 -5.92 26.01 11.13
CA GLU A 172 -6.55 25.14 10.14
C GLU A 172 -5.96 25.38 8.73
N PRO A 173 -5.88 24.34 7.89
CA PRO A 173 -5.50 24.49 6.50
C PRO A 173 -6.43 25.46 5.77
N SER A 174 -5.86 26.34 4.96
CA SER A 174 -6.62 27.36 4.22
C SER A 174 -7.48 26.76 3.12
N HIS A 175 -7.05 25.62 2.60
CA HIS A 175 -7.72 24.90 1.52
C HIS A 175 -7.91 23.43 1.89
N ASP A 176 -8.95 22.83 1.36
CA ASP A 176 -9.34 21.47 1.64
C ASP A 176 -8.27 20.44 1.16
N TRP A 177 -7.56 20.73 0.08
CA TRP A 177 -6.45 19.90 -0.43
C TRP A 177 -5.18 19.96 0.41
N ASP A 178 -5.01 20.95 1.30
CA ASP A 178 -3.88 21.05 2.23
C ASP A 178 -4.08 20.20 3.49
N ARG A 179 -5.27 19.61 3.65
CA ARG A 179 -5.57 18.73 4.79
C ARG A 179 -4.70 17.49 4.73
N LYS A 180 -4.21 17.08 5.88
CA LYS A 180 -3.33 15.93 6.06
C LYS A 180 -3.98 14.92 6.99
N PHE A 181 -3.76 13.66 6.66
CA PHE A 181 -4.31 12.52 7.37
C PHE A 181 -3.19 11.61 7.84
N TYR A 182 -3.30 11.12 9.06
CA TYR A 182 -2.40 10.15 9.65
C TYR A 182 -3.07 8.79 9.68
N GLY A 183 -2.40 7.77 9.15
CA GLY A 183 -2.95 6.43 9.11
C GLY A 183 -2.15 5.49 8.23
N LEU A 184 -2.82 4.49 7.68
CA LEU A 184 -2.20 3.50 6.81
C LEU A 184 -3.15 3.06 5.70
N TRP A 185 -2.56 2.47 4.66
CA TRP A 185 -3.28 1.69 3.67
C TRP A 185 -2.53 0.38 3.40
N THR A 186 -3.23 -0.65 2.95
CA THR A 186 -2.62 -1.97 2.76
C THR A 186 -3.48 -2.88 1.89
N PHE A 187 -2.85 -3.90 1.31
CA PHE A 187 -3.50 -5.04 0.67
C PHE A 187 -3.42 -6.32 1.52
N GLU A 188 -2.80 -6.27 2.70
CA GLU A 188 -2.55 -7.44 3.53
C GLU A 188 -3.86 -8.03 4.08
N PRO A 189 -4.27 -9.26 3.65
CA PRO A 189 -5.60 -9.80 3.93
C PRO A 189 -5.91 -9.92 5.42
N HIS A 190 -4.94 -10.35 6.22
CA HIS A 190 -5.12 -10.49 7.67
C HIS A 190 -5.39 -9.15 8.34
N LEU A 191 -4.67 -8.09 7.93
CA LEU A 191 -4.84 -6.76 8.51
C LEU A 191 -6.16 -6.13 8.08
N VAL A 192 -6.54 -6.29 6.80
CA VAL A 192 -7.85 -5.85 6.29
C VAL A 192 -8.98 -6.55 7.04
N HIS A 193 -8.87 -7.86 7.23
CA HIS A 193 -9.87 -8.64 7.96
C HIS A 193 -9.99 -8.20 9.43
N GLU A 194 -8.87 -7.96 10.11
CA GLU A 194 -8.85 -7.47 11.50
C GLU A 194 -9.50 -6.09 11.63
N ALA A 195 -9.16 -5.15 10.76
CA ALA A 195 -9.78 -3.83 10.72
C ALA A 195 -11.28 -3.91 10.43
N LEU A 196 -11.68 -4.78 9.48
CA LEU A 196 -13.09 -5.00 9.16
C LEU A 196 -13.87 -5.56 10.37
N GLN A 197 -13.30 -6.48 11.13
CA GLN A 197 -13.93 -7.00 12.35
C GLN A 197 -14.16 -5.90 13.39
N ILE A 198 -13.16 -5.01 13.57
CA ILE A 198 -13.30 -3.86 14.48
C ILE A 198 -14.41 -2.92 13.97
N ALA A 199 -14.45 -2.64 12.66
CA ALA A 199 -15.49 -1.80 12.04
C ALA A 199 -16.89 -2.43 12.20
N ILE A 200 -17.04 -3.73 11.96
CA ILE A 200 -18.31 -4.45 12.13
C ILE A 200 -18.76 -4.44 13.60
N ALA A 201 -17.84 -4.59 14.55
CA ALA A 201 -18.17 -4.47 15.97
C ALA A 201 -18.66 -3.06 16.32
N HIS A 202 -18.06 -2.02 15.74
CA HIS A 202 -18.51 -0.64 15.90
C HIS A 202 -19.89 -0.40 15.27
N ILE A 203 -20.12 -0.88 14.04
CA ILE A 203 -21.43 -0.83 13.36
C ILE A 203 -22.51 -1.48 14.23
N GLY A 204 -22.17 -2.57 14.94
CA GLY A 204 -23.08 -3.27 15.84
C GLY A 204 -23.62 -2.42 16.98
N THR A 205 -22.93 -1.37 17.39
CA THR A 205 -23.41 -0.43 18.43
C THR A 205 -24.57 0.43 17.92
N TYR A 206 -24.69 0.63 16.61
CA TYR A 206 -25.76 1.36 15.95
C TYR A 206 -26.84 0.43 15.38
N HIS A 207 -26.41 -0.70 14.79
CA HIS A 207 -27.31 -1.59 14.04
C HIS A 207 -26.95 -3.07 14.26
N PRO A 208 -27.42 -3.72 15.35
CA PRO A 208 -27.06 -5.10 15.68
C PRO A 208 -27.42 -6.14 14.62
N GLN A 209 -28.56 -5.96 13.90
CA GLN A 209 -28.95 -6.90 12.84
C GLN A 209 -28.01 -6.81 11.63
N LEU A 210 -27.56 -5.60 11.27
CA LEU A 210 -26.58 -5.41 10.20
C LEU A 210 -25.23 -6.04 10.58
N GLN A 211 -24.80 -5.91 11.83
CA GLN A 211 -23.60 -6.58 12.33
C GLN A 211 -23.64 -8.09 12.08
N GLN A 212 -24.75 -8.75 12.44
CA GLN A 212 -24.92 -10.20 12.25
C GLN A 212 -24.87 -10.58 10.76
N SER A 213 -25.53 -9.81 9.92
CA SER A 213 -25.50 -9.99 8.47
C SER A 213 -24.07 -9.87 7.90
N LEU A 214 -23.32 -8.83 8.32
CA LEU A 214 -21.95 -8.61 7.87
C LEU A 214 -21.01 -9.72 8.31
N LEU A 215 -21.11 -10.22 9.56
CA LEU A 215 -20.32 -11.36 10.04
C LEU A 215 -20.60 -12.64 9.23
N SER A 216 -21.87 -12.87 8.87
CA SER A 216 -22.24 -13.99 8.00
C SER A 216 -21.63 -13.84 6.60
N GLN A 217 -21.65 -12.64 6.04
CA GLN A 217 -21.06 -12.35 4.73
C GLN A 217 -19.52 -12.52 4.73
N VAL A 218 -18.83 -12.04 5.77
CA VAL A 218 -17.38 -12.24 5.95
C VAL A 218 -17.03 -13.72 5.98
N THR A 219 -17.82 -14.53 6.72
CA THR A 219 -17.63 -15.98 6.77
C THR A 219 -17.85 -16.63 5.40
N ALA A 220 -18.87 -16.20 4.67
CA ALA A 220 -19.15 -16.70 3.33
C ALA A 220 -18.03 -16.35 2.33
N ILE A 221 -17.46 -15.14 2.43
CA ILE A 221 -16.31 -14.73 1.62
C ILE A 221 -15.09 -15.60 1.92
N ALA A 222 -14.78 -15.83 3.20
CA ALA A 222 -13.63 -16.62 3.62
C ALA A 222 -13.71 -18.10 3.17
N THR A 223 -14.92 -18.63 2.93
CA THR A 223 -15.16 -20.00 2.46
C THR A 223 -15.33 -20.10 0.95
N SER A 224 -15.39 -18.96 0.25
CA SER A 224 -15.53 -18.92 -1.21
C SER A 224 -14.23 -19.30 -1.89
N THR A 225 -14.32 -19.98 -3.03
CA THR A 225 -13.16 -20.21 -3.89
C THR A 225 -12.74 -18.87 -4.50
N ALA A 226 -11.48 -18.50 -4.33
CA ALA A 226 -10.93 -17.32 -4.98
C ALA A 226 -11.04 -17.47 -6.50
N VAL A 227 -11.63 -16.47 -7.16
CA VAL A 227 -11.53 -16.30 -8.61
C VAL A 227 -10.20 -15.60 -8.86
N ASN A 228 -9.43 -16.03 -9.85
CA ASN A 228 -8.20 -15.33 -10.22
C ASN A 228 -8.58 -13.97 -10.82
N ASP A 229 -8.53 -12.94 -10.01
CA ASP A 229 -8.67 -11.56 -10.46
C ASP A 229 -7.32 -11.04 -10.98
N ASP A 230 -7.34 -10.33 -12.08
CA ASP A 230 -6.14 -9.65 -12.59
C ASP A 230 -5.87 -8.38 -11.76
N LEU A 231 -5.08 -8.54 -10.71
CA LEU A 231 -4.67 -7.42 -9.84
C LEU A 231 -3.62 -6.48 -10.49
N THR A 232 -3.16 -6.79 -11.71
CA THR A 232 -2.24 -5.93 -12.47
C THR A 232 -2.89 -4.58 -12.76
N SER A 233 -4.21 -4.56 -12.99
CA SER A 233 -4.98 -3.33 -13.18
C SER A 233 -4.91 -2.40 -11.97
N VAL A 234 -5.00 -2.93 -10.75
CA VAL A 234 -4.87 -2.14 -9.49
C VAL A 234 -3.51 -1.46 -9.42
N VAL A 235 -2.44 -2.22 -9.73
CA VAL A 235 -1.08 -1.69 -9.73
C VAL A 235 -0.96 -0.52 -10.70
N HIS A 236 -1.48 -0.69 -11.92
CA HIS A 236 -1.45 0.36 -12.94
C HIS A 236 -2.27 1.59 -12.52
N GLN A 237 -3.46 1.39 -11.98
CA GLN A 237 -4.31 2.49 -11.52
C GLN A 237 -3.68 3.26 -10.37
N VAL A 238 -3.16 2.58 -9.34
CA VAL A 238 -2.47 3.23 -8.22
C VAL A 238 -1.26 4.04 -8.72
N ILE A 239 -0.43 3.47 -9.61
CA ILE A 239 0.72 4.18 -10.18
C ILE A 239 0.26 5.40 -10.98
N HIS A 240 -0.75 5.24 -11.85
CA HIS A 240 -1.29 6.32 -12.66
C HIS A 240 -1.83 7.47 -11.78
N TYR A 241 -2.59 7.15 -10.73
CA TYR A 241 -3.12 8.15 -9.82
C TYR A 241 -2.01 8.84 -8.99
N LEU A 242 -0.99 8.11 -8.54
CA LEU A 242 0.15 8.70 -7.85
C LEU A 242 0.96 9.65 -8.76
N GLN A 243 1.03 9.36 -10.07
CA GLN A 243 1.70 10.19 -11.05
C GLN A 243 0.88 11.41 -11.48
N SER A 244 -0.45 11.26 -11.66
CA SER A 244 -1.33 12.31 -12.16
C SER A 244 -1.70 13.36 -11.11
N HIS A 245 -1.68 12.98 -9.85
CA HIS A 245 -1.93 13.88 -8.72
C HIS A 245 -0.61 14.30 -8.08
N GLU A 246 0.31 14.85 -8.89
CA GLU A 246 1.41 15.63 -8.33
C GLU A 246 0.78 16.67 -7.40
N SER A 247 1.10 16.56 -6.11
CA SER A 247 0.74 17.59 -5.13
C SER A 247 1.00 18.95 -5.74
N PRO A 248 0.09 19.97 -5.58
CA PRO A 248 0.35 21.30 -6.08
C PRO A 248 1.72 21.70 -5.58
N ALA A 249 2.65 21.76 -6.49
CA ALA A 249 4.08 21.91 -6.35
C ALA A 249 4.49 22.24 -4.89
N ILE A 250 4.95 21.21 -4.15
CA ILE A 250 6.04 21.48 -3.20
C ILE A 250 7.08 22.14 -4.11
N PRO A 251 7.43 23.43 -3.90
CA PRO A 251 8.31 24.11 -4.85
C PRO A 251 9.54 23.24 -5.04
N ARG A 252 9.75 22.71 -6.25
CA ARG A 252 10.95 21.92 -6.62
C ARG A 252 12.26 22.71 -6.40
N GLN A 253 12.15 23.94 -5.89
CA GLN A 253 13.25 24.80 -5.46
C GLN A 253 14.03 24.28 -4.26
N GLY A 254 13.53 23.32 -3.47
CA GLY A 254 14.23 22.81 -2.28
C GLY A 254 15.33 21.79 -2.57
N LEU A 255 15.33 21.09 -3.71
CA LEU A 255 16.31 20.04 -3.98
C LEU A 255 17.55 20.50 -4.79
N ASN A 256 17.50 21.67 -5.42
CA ASN A 256 18.64 22.23 -6.16
C ASN A 256 19.42 23.32 -5.41
N HIS A 257 18.99 23.70 -4.22
CA HIS A 257 19.72 24.61 -3.37
C HIS A 257 20.49 23.85 -2.26
N PHE A 258 21.58 23.21 -2.62
CA PHE A 258 22.75 23.15 -1.75
C PHE A 258 23.37 24.56 -1.66
N SER A 259 22.60 25.52 -1.27
CA SER A 259 23.08 26.87 -0.92
C SER A 259 22.48 27.25 0.44
N SER A 260 23.31 27.09 1.45
CA SER A 260 23.54 27.90 2.66
C SER A 260 22.37 28.45 3.49
N ASP A 261 21.14 28.04 3.34
CA ASP A 261 20.09 28.26 4.33
C ASP A 261 19.64 26.91 4.89
N LEU A 262 20.14 26.61 6.10
CA LEU A 262 19.88 25.44 6.93
C LEU A 262 18.45 25.48 7.50
N SER A 263 17.43 25.55 6.66
CA SER A 263 16.09 25.12 7.04
C SER A 263 16.04 23.61 6.88
N THR A 264 16.21 22.87 7.98
CA THR A 264 15.95 21.43 8.02
C THR A 264 14.56 21.16 7.46
N PRO A 265 14.41 20.23 6.47
CA PRO A 265 13.08 19.85 5.96
C PRO A 265 12.21 19.46 7.14
N SER A 266 10.93 19.84 7.08
CA SER A 266 10.01 19.47 8.16
C SER A 266 9.90 17.95 8.21
N PRO A 267 9.79 17.32 9.37
CA PRO A 267 9.62 15.87 9.48
C PRO A 267 8.40 15.34 8.75
N LEU A 268 7.40 16.20 8.49
CA LEU A 268 6.25 15.88 7.66
C LEU A 268 6.64 15.76 6.17
N ASP A 269 7.59 16.56 5.69
CA ASP A 269 8.05 16.49 4.30
C ASP A 269 8.89 15.21 4.06
N GLU A 270 9.70 14.80 5.03
CA GLU A 270 10.41 13.51 4.99
C GLU A 270 9.43 12.34 5.00
N ASN A 271 8.33 12.43 5.74
CA ASN A 271 7.29 11.41 5.77
C ASN A 271 6.56 11.29 4.43
N LEU A 272 6.24 12.41 3.77
CA LEU A 272 5.60 12.41 2.46
C LEU A 272 6.44 11.73 1.38
N LEU A 273 7.77 11.97 1.37
CA LEU A 273 8.70 11.27 0.47
C LEU A 273 8.77 9.77 0.76
N SER A 274 8.69 9.38 2.03
CA SER A 274 8.68 7.96 2.41
C SER A 274 7.39 7.25 2.00
N ASN A 275 6.27 7.96 1.85
CA ASN A 275 4.99 7.38 1.45
C ASN A 275 4.98 6.88 0.00
N GLU A 276 5.64 7.58 -0.93
CA GLU A 276 5.76 7.13 -2.31
C GLU A 276 6.52 5.79 -2.37
N LEU A 277 7.66 5.70 -1.68
CA LEU A 277 8.41 4.44 -1.59
C LEU A 277 7.57 3.34 -0.94
N GLN A 278 6.83 3.63 0.14
CA GLN A 278 5.93 2.67 0.77
C GLN A 278 4.84 2.20 -0.19
N ALA A 279 4.29 3.09 -1.04
CA ALA A 279 3.30 2.73 -2.04
C ALA A 279 3.87 1.68 -3.01
N PHE A 280 5.05 1.92 -3.57
CA PHE A 280 5.68 0.95 -4.48
C PHE A 280 6.02 -0.38 -3.81
N LEU A 281 6.48 -0.35 -2.56
CA LEU A 281 6.73 -1.60 -1.80
C LEU A 281 5.43 -2.39 -1.57
N ARG A 282 4.32 -1.73 -1.31
CA ARG A 282 3.01 -2.40 -1.17
C ARG A 282 2.50 -2.95 -2.49
N LEU A 283 2.70 -2.23 -3.59
CA LEU A 283 2.38 -2.74 -4.93
C LEU A 283 3.25 -3.97 -5.28
N ALA A 284 4.53 -3.95 -4.96
CA ALA A 284 5.40 -5.11 -5.14
C ALA A 284 4.93 -6.31 -4.31
N GLN A 285 4.52 -6.10 -3.06
CA GLN A 285 3.93 -7.13 -2.22
C GLN A 285 2.62 -7.68 -2.78
N LEU A 286 1.77 -6.81 -3.36
CA LEU A 286 0.55 -7.23 -4.02
C LEU A 286 0.86 -8.15 -5.21
N ILE A 287 1.82 -7.77 -6.05
CA ILE A 287 2.26 -8.59 -7.18
C ILE A 287 2.77 -9.95 -6.70
N ASP A 288 3.57 -9.99 -5.63
CA ASP A 288 4.04 -11.26 -5.06
C ASP A 288 2.88 -12.13 -4.55
N GLN A 289 1.84 -11.54 -3.94
CA GLN A 289 0.67 -12.26 -3.47
C GLN A 289 -0.18 -12.86 -4.62
N THR A 290 -0.11 -12.28 -5.82
CA THR A 290 -0.81 -12.82 -7.00
C THR A 290 -0.10 -13.99 -7.64
N ASP A 291 1.15 -14.27 -7.25
CA ASP A 291 1.93 -15.41 -7.72
C ASP A 291 1.94 -16.53 -6.67
N PRO A 292 1.01 -17.50 -6.78
CA PRO A 292 0.92 -18.59 -5.81
C PRO A 292 2.11 -19.52 -5.84
N GLU A 293 2.88 -19.56 -6.93
CA GLU A 293 4.08 -20.39 -7.05
C GLU A 293 5.28 -19.76 -6.33
N ASN A 294 5.30 -18.41 -6.23
CA ASN A 294 6.40 -17.70 -5.59
C ASN A 294 5.97 -16.39 -4.89
N PRO A 295 5.24 -16.49 -3.78
CA PRO A 295 4.72 -15.31 -3.05
C PRO A 295 5.81 -14.52 -2.31
N MET A 296 7.09 -14.93 -2.40
CA MET A 296 8.23 -14.31 -1.72
C MET A 296 9.32 -13.81 -2.68
N ALA A 297 9.04 -13.80 -3.99
CA ALA A 297 10.05 -13.52 -5.02
C ALA A 297 10.78 -12.20 -4.80
N ALA A 298 10.07 -11.11 -4.48
CA ALA A 298 10.70 -9.81 -4.26
C ALA A 298 11.70 -9.84 -3.08
N THR A 299 11.33 -10.51 -2.00
CA THR A 299 12.19 -10.65 -0.82
C THR A 299 13.41 -11.51 -1.11
N GLU A 300 13.24 -12.61 -1.82
CA GLU A 300 14.32 -13.54 -2.18
C GLU A 300 15.30 -12.89 -3.16
N VAL A 301 14.81 -12.27 -4.22
CA VAL A 301 15.64 -11.54 -5.20
C VAL A 301 16.40 -10.40 -4.52
N SER A 302 15.76 -9.66 -3.62
CA SER A 302 16.41 -8.61 -2.84
C SER A 302 17.57 -9.14 -2.01
N ALA A 303 17.37 -10.22 -1.27
CA ALA A 303 18.40 -10.83 -0.42
C ALA A 303 19.56 -11.40 -1.24
N LEU A 304 19.27 -12.08 -2.35
CA LEU A 304 20.27 -12.63 -3.25
C LEU A 304 21.10 -11.56 -3.96
N ALA A 305 20.44 -10.47 -4.41
CA ALA A 305 21.13 -9.34 -5.06
C ALA A 305 22.08 -8.63 -4.11
N GLU A 306 21.63 -8.40 -2.86
CA GLU A 306 22.48 -7.82 -1.81
C GLU A 306 23.67 -8.74 -1.48
N ALA A 307 23.44 -10.04 -1.30
CA ALA A 307 24.51 -11.01 -1.02
C ALA A 307 25.53 -11.08 -2.17
N MET A 308 25.08 -11.05 -3.42
CA MET A 308 25.95 -11.03 -4.59
C MET A 308 26.79 -9.75 -4.65
N GLY A 309 26.16 -8.60 -4.34
CA GLY A 309 26.89 -7.33 -4.24
C GLY A 309 27.94 -7.34 -3.13
N GLN A 310 27.65 -7.95 -1.97
CA GLN A 310 28.62 -8.13 -0.89
C GLN A 310 29.80 -9.00 -1.30
N LEU A 311 29.55 -10.09 -2.02
CA LEU A 311 30.61 -10.97 -2.55
C LEU A 311 31.51 -10.28 -3.59
N MET A 312 31.00 -9.22 -4.23
CA MET A 312 31.75 -8.38 -5.17
C MET A 312 32.40 -7.16 -4.53
N ASP A 313 32.38 -7.06 -3.19
CA ASP A 313 32.91 -5.94 -2.41
C ASP A 313 32.32 -4.57 -2.84
N LEU A 314 31.03 -4.52 -3.23
CA LEU A 314 30.38 -3.28 -3.61
C LEU A 314 30.16 -2.36 -2.41
N PRO A 315 30.26 -1.04 -2.59
CA PRO A 315 30.10 -0.09 -1.50
C PRO A 315 28.64 -0.08 -0.97
N PRO A 316 28.41 0.33 0.30
CA PRO A 316 27.11 0.26 0.96
C PRO A 316 25.95 0.91 0.18
N TRP A 317 26.22 2.01 -0.54
CA TRP A 317 25.19 2.69 -1.32
C TRP A 317 24.73 1.87 -2.55
N GLN A 318 25.61 1.06 -3.17
CA GLN A 318 25.24 0.11 -4.23
C GLN A 318 24.46 -1.09 -3.66
N LEU A 319 24.87 -1.61 -2.50
CA LEU A 319 24.11 -2.67 -1.81
C LEU A 319 22.69 -2.21 -1.50
N HIS A 320 22.52 -0.96 -1.06
CA HIS A 320 21.20 -0.37 -0.83
C HIS A 320 20.35 -0.31 -2.12
N ARG A 321 20.95 0.09 -3.24
CA ARG A 321 20.28 0.10 -4.55
C ARG A 321 19.89 -1.29 -4.99
N LEU A 322 20.77 -2.28 -4.89
CA LEU A 322 20.50 -3.67 -5.23
C LEU A 322 19.35 -4.23 -4.39
N ARG A 323 19.37 -4.00 -3.10
CA ARG A 323 18.31 -4.43 -2.19
C ARG A 323 16.97 -3.83 -2.59
N LEU A 324 16.91 -2.52 -2.82
CA LEU A 324 15.68 -1.83 -3.17
C LEU A 324 15.19 -2.23 -4.56
N SER A 325 16.09 -2.35 -5.54
CA SER A 325 15.77 -2.83 -6.88
C SER A 325 15.24 -4.27 -6.85
N GLY A 326 15.80 -5.14 -6.00
CA GLY A 326 15.31 -6.49 -5.80
C GLY A 326 13.89 -6.56 -5.24
N LEU A 327 13.55 -5.70 -4.27
CA LEU A 327 12.18 -5.60 -3.73
C LEU A 327 11.17 -5.13 -4.78
N LEU A 328 11.59 -4.29 -5.73
CA LEU A 328 10.72 -3.63 -6.70
C LEU A 328 10.85 -4.22 -8.12
N HIS A 329 11.64 -5.29 -8.31
CA HIS A 329 12.00 -5.80 -9.65
C HIS A 329 10.80 -6.25 -10.49
N ARG A 330 9.69 -6.63 -9.87
CA ARG A 330 8.45 -7.01 -10.55
C ARG A 330 7.59 -5.84 -10.99
N LEU A 331 7.89 -4.62 -10.55
CA LEU A 331 7.25 -3.40 -11.06
C LEU A 331 7.77 -3.11 -12.47
N SER A 332 7.34 -3.96 -13.42
CA SER A 332 7.75 -3.87 -14.82
C SER A 332 7.30 -2.56 -15.48
N PRO A 333 7.97 -2.16 -16.57
CA PRO A 333 7.55 -1.01 -17.35
C PRO A 333 6.09 -1.15 -17.82
N LEU A 334 5.33 -0.07 -17.69
CA LEU A 334 3.98 -0.01 -18.21
C LEU A 334 4.00 -0.12 -19.75
N PRO A 335 3.11 -0.93 -20.37
CA PRO A 335 3.07 -1.08 -21.82
C PRO A 335 2.56 0.19 -22.57
N THR A 336 2.39 1.30 -21.88
CA THR A 336 1.71 2.52 -22.37
C THR A 336 2.60 3.54 -23.05
N GLY A 337 3.77 3.16 -23.55
CA GLY A 337 4.60 4.11 -24.28
C GLY A 337 5.84 3.49 -24.91
N SER A 338 6.38 4.14 -25.94
CA SER A 338 7.70 3.84 -26.47
C SER A 338 8.65 4.98 -26.13
N PRO A 339 9.79 4.73 -25.49
CA PRO A 339 10.27 3.45 -24.95
C PRO A 339 9.62 3.08 -23.60
N PRO A 340 9.56 1.77 -23.26
CA PRO A 340 9.08 1.34 -21.96
C PRO A 340 10.01 1.86 -20.87
N SER A 341 9.48 2.63 -19.94
CA SER A 341 10.20 3.15 -18.78
C SER A 341 9.57 2.66 -17.49
N SER A 342 10.37 2.45 -16.46
CA SER A 342 9.84 2.10 -15.15
C SER A 342 9.03 3.28 -14.58
N PRO A 343 7.87 3.02 -13.96
CA PRO A 343 7.12 4.06 -13.26
C PRO A 343 7.94 4.77 -12.18
N LEU A 344 9.02 4.15 -11.71
CA LEU A 344 9.95 4.72 -10.73
C LEU A 344 10.87 5.80 -11.32
N GLU A 345 11.08 5.83 -12.64
CA GLU A 345 11.95 6.84 -13.30
C GLU A 345 11.35 8.23 -13.25
N VAL A 346 10.03 8.33 -13.12
CA VAL A 346 9.32 9.62 -13.03
C VAL A 346 9.57 10.28 -11.66
N ILE A 347 9.94 9.51 -10.65
CA ILE A 347 10.24 10.00 -9.30
C ILE A 347 11.73 10.27 -9.19
N PRO A 348 12.19 11.53 -9.08
CA PRO A 348 13.61 11.87 -9.14
C PRO A 348 14.49 11.08 -8.16
N GLN A 349 13.98 10.79 -6.94
CA GLN A 349 14.69 10.05 -5.90
C GLN A 349 14.82 8.56 -6.24
N MET A 350 13.91 8.04 -7.06
CA MET A 350 13.84 6.63 -7.44
C MET A 350 14.33 6.37 -8.87
N ALA A 351 14.68 7.40 -9.62
CA ALA A 351 15.06 7.30 -11.05
C ALA A 351 16.19 6.28 -11.28
N VAL A 352 17.19 6.26 -10.39
CA VAL A 352 18.30 5.28 -10.50
C VAL A 352 17.80 3.85 -10.28
N ILE A 353 16.87 3.63 -9.36
CA ILE A 353 16.25 2.32 -9.11
C ILE A 353 15.41 1.92 -10.31
N GLY A 354 14.62 2.86 -10.85
CA GLY A 354 13.87 2.68 -12.09
C GLY A 354 14.77 2.22 -13.25
N THR A 355 15.90 2.92 -13.49
CA THR A 355 16.87 2.55 -14.52
C THR A 355 17.44 1.14 -14.29
N ILE A 356 17.78 0.76 -13.07
CA ILE A 356 18.27 -0.59 -12.75
C ILE A 356 17.24 -1.65 -13.11
N ILE A 357 15.96 -1.43 -12.74
CA ILE A 357 14.86 -2.35 -13.02
C ILE A 357 14.55 -2.41 -14.52
N THR A 358 14.54 -1.27 -15.22
CA THR A 358 14.27 -1.21 -16.65
C THR A 358 15.25 -2.08 -17.43
N HIS A 359 16.54 -2.03 -17.07
CA HIS A 359 17.60 -2.76 -17.79
C HIS A 359 17.91 -4.15 -17.25
N GLN A 360 17.10 -4.70 -16.31
CA GLN A 360 17.32 -6.06 -15.80
C GLN A 360 17.14 -7.17 -16.86
N GLY A 361 16.37 -6.88 -17.93
CA GLY A 361 16.15 -7.78 -19.05
C GLY A 361 17.18 -7.68 -20.17
N GLU A 362 18.21 -6.85 -20.03
CA GLU A 362 19.30 -6.74 -21.01
C GLU A 362 20.25 -7.95 -20.94
N TRP A 363 20.71 -8.41 -22.12
CA TRP A 363 21.63 -9.51 -22.23
C TRP A 363 22.99 -9.04 -22.70
N TRP A 364 24.05 -9.69 -22.22
CA TRP A 364 25.43 -9.30 -22.51
C TRP A 364 25.75 -9.14 -24.00
N ASP A 365 25.14 -9.94 -24.86
CA ASP A 365 25.29 -9.95 -26.30
C ASP A 365 24.42 -8.92 -27.04
N GLY A 366 23.60 -8.15 -26.32
CA GLY A 366 22.69 -7.16 -26.88
C GLY A 366 21.37 -7.72 -27.41
N SER A 367 21.07 -8.99 -27.21
CA SER A 367 19.79 -9.61 -27.57
C SER A 367 18.66 -9.29 -26.58
N GLY A 368 18.98 -8.64 -25.46
CA GLY A 368 18.04 -8.27 -24.40
C GLY A 368 17.20 -7.04 -24.72
N GLN A 369 16.35 -6.67 -23.80
CA GLN A 369 15.43 -5.53 -23.89
C GLN A 369 15.46 -4.72 -22.59
N PRO A 370 15.09 -3.41 -22.63
CA PRO A 370 14.39 -2.71 -23.71
C PRO A 370 15.29 -2.03 -24.73
N ALA A 371 16.57 -1.79 -24.43
CA ALA A 371 17.44 -0.93 -25.25
C ALA A 371 18.48 -1.69 -26.09
N GLY A 372 18.61 -3.02 -25.90
CA GLY A 372 19.61 -3.83 -26.57
C GLY A 372 21.04 -3.42 -26.19
N LEU A 373 21.26 -3.04 -24.93
CA LEU A 373 22.58 -2.68 -24.42
C LEU A 373 23.52 -3.88 -24.44
N THR A 374 24.79 -3.63 -24.71
CA THR A 374 25.80 -4.69 -24.81
C THR A 374 26.88 -4.54 -23.73
N GLY A 375 27.32 -5.66 -23.20
CA GLY A 375 28.48 -5.74 -22.32
C GLY A 375 28.43 -4.79 -21.14
N VAL A 376 29.44 -3.94 -21.04
CA VAL A 376 29.59 -2.98 -19.92
C VAL A 376 28.67 -1.76 -20.03
N ALA A 377 27.95 -1.56 -21.13
CA ALA A 377 26.95 -0.52 -21.27
C ALA A 377 25.71 -0.84 -20.39
N ILE A 378 25.49 -2.11 -20.04
CA ILE A 378 24.45 -2.51 -19.10
C ILE A 378 24.92 -2.15 -17.68
N PRO A 379 24.13 -1.38 -16.90
CA PRO A 379 24.48 -1.05 -15.51
C PRO A 379 24.83 -2.30 -14.69
N LEU A 380 25.83 -2.23 -13.84
CA LEU A 380 26.29 -3.38 -13.07
C LEU A 380 25.16 -3.94 -12.20
N GLU A 381 24.43 -3.08 -11.53
CA GLU A 381 23.31 -3.47 -10.68
C GLU A 381 22.19 -4.15 -11.49
N SER A 382 21.93 -3.71 -12.74
CA SER A 382 20.96 -4.36 -13.63
C SER A 382 21.41 -5.76 -14.03
N ARG A 383 22.71 -5.97 -14.30
CA ARG A 383 23.27 -7.30 -14.59
C ARG A 383 23.13 -8.26 -13.39
N ILE A 384 23.40 -7.76 -12.17
CA ILE A 384 23.22 -8.55 -10.95
C ILE A 384 21.74 -8.87 -10.76
N LEU A 385 20.86 -7.88 -10.86
CA LEU A 385 19.42 -8.04 -10.69
C LEU A 385 18.83 -9.04 -11.70
N GLY A 386 19.17 -8.89 -12.98
CA GLY A 386 18.73 -9.80 -14.05
C GLY A 386 19.17 -11.23 -13.82
N LEU A 387 20.43 -11.46 -13.43
CA LEU A 387 20.95 -12.79 -13.12
C LEU A 387 20.22 -13.42 -11.92
N VAL A 388 20.03 -12.66 -10.85
CA VAL A 388 19.42 -13.13 -9.62
C VAL A 388 17.92 -13.41 -9.81
N SER A 389 17.19 -12.55 -10.51
CA SER A 389 15.76 -12.76 -10.78
C SER A 389 15.54 -13.96 -11.73
N TYR A 390 16.39 -14.12 -12.72
CA TYR A 390 16.38 -15.32 -13.59
C TYR A 390 16.63 -16.60 -12.80
N PHE A 391 17.66 -16.61 -11.95
CA PHE A 391 17.98 -17.75 -11.10
C PHE A 391 16.82 -18.11 -10.16
N GLN A 392 16.25 -17.12 -9.50
CA GLN A 392 15.17 -17.32 -8.56
C GLN A 392 13.91 -17.87 -9.25
N SER A 393 13.52 -17.34 -10.41
CA SER A 393 12.37 -17.86 -11.17
C SER A 393 12.55 -19.29 -11.64
N HIS A 394 13.78 -19.74 -11.89
CA HIS A 394 14.06 -21.13 -12.27
C HIS A 394 14.12 -22.09 -11.08
N LEU A 395 14.53 -21.62 -9.90
CA LEU A 395 14.52 -22.44 -8.69
C LEU A 395 13.12 -22.86 -8.27
N THR A 396 12.13 -21.99 -8.39
CA THR A 396 10.74 -22.28 -8.06
C THR A 396 10.15 -23.41 -8.91
N HIS A 397 10.56 -23.51 -10.18
CA HIS A 397 10.15 -24.61 -11.04
C HIS A 397 10.80 -25.97 -10.67
N TYR A 398 12.00 -25.97 -10.06
CA TYR A 398 12.72 -27.20 -9.71
C TYR A 398 12.50 -27.68 -8.26
N CYS A 399 12.12 -26.79 -7.36
CA CYS A 399 11.87 -27.08 -5.96
C CYS A 399 10.55 -26.43 -5.51
N PRO A 400 9.38 -26.97 -5.91
CA PRO A 400 8.13 -26.44 -5.39
C PRO A 400 8.11 -26.62 -3.87
N ILE A 401 8.11 -25.51 -3.15
CA ILE A 401 7.96 -25.51 -1.70
C ILE A 401 6.53 -25.97 -1.41
N GLN A 402 6.38 -27.21 -0.95
CA GLN A 402 5.08 -27.68 -0.48
C GLN A 402 4.72 -26.92 0.81
N PRO A 403 3.63 -26.18 0.84
CA PRO A 403 3.18 -25.53 2.07
C PRO A 403 2.83 -26.64 3.08
N GLY A 404 3.58 -26.71 4.17
CA GLY A 404 3.30 -27.61 5.28
C GLY A 404 4.37 -28.64 5.65
N THR A 405 5.51 -28.71 4.99
CA THR A 405 6.63 -29.54 5.44
C THR A 405 7.39 -28.85 6.57
N ASN A 406 6.98 -29.10 7.80
CA ASN A 406 7.85 -28.91 8.96
C ASN A 406 9.06 -29.82 8.77
N LEU A 407 10.22 -29.26 8.41
CA LEU A 407 11.51 -29.95 8.49
C LEU A 407 11.81 -30.19 9.98
N THR A 408 11.36 -31.32 10.50
CA THR A 408 11.90 -31.89 11.74
C THR A 408 13.31 -32.35 11.44
N LEU A 409 14.29 -31.56 11.89
CA LEU A 409 15.67 -32.00 11.95
C LEU A 409 15.79 -33.14 12.98
N HIS A 410 16.13 -34.34 12.51
CA HIS A 410 16.73 -35.41 13.32
C HIS A 410 18.24 -35.21 13.37
#